data_adb9c7a28041657505e811a0ba679b1d
#
_entry.id   adb9c7a28041657505e811a0ba679b1d
#
_cell.length_a   1.000
_cell.length_b   1.000
_cell.length_c   1.000
_cell.angle_alpha   90.00
_cell.angle_beta   90.00
_cell.angle_gamma   90.00
#
_symmetry.space_group_name_H-M   'P 1'
#
loop_
_entity.id
_entity.type
_entity.pdbx_description
1 polymer ?
#
loop_
_entity_poly.entity_id
_entity_poly.type
_entity_poly.pdbx_seq_one_letter_code
_entity_poly.pdbx_strand_id
1 'polypeptide(L)'
;MNSNYYVTVKSNNRTGKVSMASIRDVARRAGVGVGTVSRVLNNRGYISDKTREKVYQVMKDLNYQPNETARALSKQKSNTIGVILPSVEHPYFAKVLSRLEREAAKQGYRIMLFVSRNKEEREEQCIDMCKSGRVAGVVLCSGSFETEKFEGLNFPLITLERSMDEGTSGIECDNYQGGVMATELLLEKGCHKLMYIGGPSAR
;
A
#
# COMPACT_ATOMS: atom_id res chain seq x y z
N MET A 1 27.83 18.33 17.32
CA MET A 1 26.86 18.38 18.45
C MET A 1 25.70 17.47 18.10
N ASN A 2 25.73 16.22 18.59
CA ASN A 2 24.64 15.25 18.39
C ASN A 2 23.61 15.46 19.48
N SER A 3 22.47 16.05 19.14
CA SER A 3 21.33 16.15 20.05
C SER A 3 20.49 14.89 19.91
N ASN A 4 20.73 13.91 20.78
CA ASN A 4 19.89 12.73 20.91
C ASN A 4 18.60 13.13 21.65
N TYR A 5 17.53 13.31 20.92
CA TYR A 5 16.20 13.44 21.53
C TYR A 5 15.70 12.05 21.91
N TYR A 6 15.79 11.71 23.19
CA TYR A 6 15.13 10.53 23.74
C TYR A 6 13.70 10.89 24.12
N VAL A 7 12.74 10.33 23.39
CA VAL A 7 11.33 10.39 23.80
C VAL A 7 11.08 9.25 24.79
N THR A 8 10.90 9.58 26.05
CA THR A 8 10.53 8.59 27.06
C THR A 8 9.03 8.36 27.01
N VAL A 9 8.59 7.26 26.41
CA VAL A 9 7.19 6.84 26.43
C VAL A 9 6.94 6.09 27.73
N LYS A 10 6.17 6.70 28.66
CA LYS A 10 5.65 5.97 29.82
C LYS A 10 4.54 5.04 29.37
N SER A 11 4.79 3.75 29.26
CA SER A 11 3.77 2.75 29.00
C SER A 11 2.96 2.51 30.27
N ASN A 12 1.70 2.91 30.26
CA ASN A 12 0.74 2.52 31.30
C ASN A 12 0.21 1.12 30.91
N ASN A 13 0.92 0.09 31.35
CA ASN A 13 0.62 -1.31 31.04
C ASN A 13 -0.62 -1.77 31.84
N ARG A 14 -1.82 -1.49 31.35
CA ARG A 14 -3.03 -2.21 31.76
C ARG A 14 -3.22 -3.42 30.86
N THR A 15 -2.52 -4.50 31.16
CA THR A 15 -2.74 -5.81 30.55
C THR A 15 -4.00 -6.47 31.10
N GLY A 16 -5.17 -5.92 30.76
CA GLY A 16 -6.40 -6.69 30.77
C GLY A 16 -6.46 -7.41 29.41
N LYS A 17 -6.60 -8.74 29.40
CA LYS A 17 -7.00 -9.49 28.20
C LYS A 17 -8.35 -8.96 27.74
N VAL A 18 -8.37 -7.95 26.88
CA VAL A 18 -9.58 -7.55 26.15
C VAL A 18 -9.82 -8.63 25.11
N SER A 19 -10.67 -9.60 25.45
CA SER A 19 -11.17 -10.56 24.45
C SER A 19 -11.96 -9.75 23.42
N MET A 20 -11.39 -9.59 22.23
CA MET A 20 -12.11 -8.93 21.15
C MET A 20 -13.35 -9.74 20.79
N ALA A 21 -14.52 -9.09 20.75
CA ALA A 21 -15.77 -9.72 20.35
C ALA A 21 -15.60 -10.36 18.95
N SER A 22 -16.22 -11.50 18.76
CA SER A 22 -16.22 -12.23 17.49
C SER A 22 -17.53 -12.03 16.72
N ILE A 23 -17.56 -12.35 15.44
CA ILE A 23 -18.78 -12.34 14.63
C ILE A 23 -19.87 -13.26 15.23
N ARG A 24 -19.46 -14.33 15.92
CA ARG A 24 -20.38 -15.23 16.62
C ARG A 24 -21.03 -14.57 17.83
N ASP A 25 -20.32 -13.70 18.52
CA ASP A 25 -20.87 -12.96 19.65
C ASP A 25 -21.87 -11.90 19.20
N VAL A 26 -21.58 -11.22 18.07
CA VAL A 26 -22.54 -10.33 17.44
C VAL A 26 -23.81 -11.09 17.02
N ALA A 27 -23.68 -12.21 16.35
CA ALA A 27 -24.80 -13.03 15.91
C ALA A 27 -25.68 -13.49 17.09
N ARG A 28 -25.05 -14.00 18.15
CA ARG A 28 -25.72 -14.44 19.38
C ARG A 28 -26.49 -13.30 20.03
N ARG A 29 -25.86 -12.14 20.20
CA ARG A 29 -26.48 -11.00 20.88
C ARG A 29 -27.55 -10.30 20.02
N ALA A 30 -27.40 -10.32 18.71
CA ALA A 30 -28.42 -9.83 17.76
C ALA A 30 -29.56 -10.83 17.54
N GLY A 31 -29.45 -12.08 18.00
CA GLY A 31 -30.48 -13.11 17.79
C GLY A 31 -30.65 -13.50 16.33
N VAL A 32 -29.54 -13.51 15.56
CA VAL A 32 -29.53 -13.89 14.13
C VAL A 32 -28.42 -14.88 13.85
N GLY A 33 -28.48 -15.53 12.69
CA GLY A 33 -27.40 -16.43 12.28
C GLY A 33 -26.11 -15.65 11.88
N VAL A 34 -24.95 -16.29 12.03
CA VAL A 34 -23.66 -15.73 11.59
C VAL A 34 -23.69 -15.35 10.12
N GLY A 35 -24.36 -16.14 9.27
CA GLY A 35 -24.58 -15.85 7.86
C GLY A 35 -25.35 -14.54 7.62
N THR A 36 -26.32 -14.22 8.50
CA THR A 36 -27.08 -12.95 8.43
C THR A 36 -26.18 -11.77 8.77
N VAL A 37 -25.36 -11.87 9.83
CA VAL A 37 -24.39 -10.85 10.18
C VAL A 37 -23.41 -10.63 9.02
N SER A 38 -22.89 -11.70 8.43
CA SER A 38 -21.99 -11.63 7.27
C SER A 38 -22.66 -10.96 6.06
N ARG A 39 -23.93 -11.22 5.78
CA ARG A 39 -24.68 -10.57 4.70
C ARG A 39 -24.89 -9.07 4.98
N VAL A 40 -25.21 -8.70 6.21
CA VAL A 40 -25.30 -7.27 6.63
C VAL A 40 -23.97 -6.56 6.37
N LEU A 41 -22.85 -7.15 6.83
CA LEU A 41 -21.52 -6.57 6.67
C LEU A 41 -21.06 -6.45 5.21
N ASN A 42 -21.48 -7.38 4.37
CA ASN A 42 -21.09 -7.41 2.95
C ASN A 42 -22.15 -6.79 2.01
N ASN A 43 -23.23 -6.27 2.57
CA ASN A 43 -24.38 -5.73 1.82
C ASN A 43 -24.89 -6.70 0.74
N ARG A 44 -25.02 -8.00 1.07
CA ARG A 44 -25.43 -9.07 0.15
C ARG A 44 -26.82 -9.59 0.49
N GLY A 45 -27.65 -9.76 -0.53
CA GLY A 45 -29.01 -10.29 -0.39
C GLY A 45 -29.95 -9.33 0.33
N TYR A 46 -31.22 -9.71 0.35
CA TYR A 46 -32.26 -8.94 1.04
C TYR A 46 -32.17 -9.14 2.55
N ILE A 47 -31.96 -8.08 3.29
CA ILE A 47 -31.98 -8.03 4.76
C ILE A 47 -32.86 -6.83 5.13
N SER A 48 -33.89 -7.06 5.97
CA SER A 48 -34.75 -5.99 6.42
C SER A 48 -33.95 -4.90 7.18
N ASP A 49 -34.37 -3.65 7.05
CA ASP A 49 -33.69 -2.51 7.70
C ASP A 49 -33.65 -2.70 9.22
N LYS A 50 -34.73 -3.18 9.82
CA LYS A 50 -34.80 -3.51 11.26
C LYS A 50 -33.73 -4.51 11.69
N THR A 51 -33.45 -5.52 10.88
CA THR A 51 -32.39 -6.52 11.18
C THR A 51 -31.02 -5.90 11.01
N ARG A 52 -30.84 -5.06 9.99
CA ARG A 52 -29.60 -4.34 9.71
C ARG A 52 -29.24 -3.42 10.86
N GLU A 53 -30.17 -2.58 11.30
CA GLU A 53 -30.00 -1.66 12.42
C GLU A 53 -29.64 -2.39 13.70
N LYS A 54 -30.37 -3.49 14.01
CA LYS A 54 -30.10 -4.31 15.18
C LYS A 54 -28.68 -4.87 15.18
N VAL A 55 -28.19 -5.37 14.05
CA VAL A 55 -26.82 -5.90 13.93
C VAL A 55 -25.79 -4.79 14.14
N TYR A 56 -25.97 -3.62 13.52
CA TYR A 56 -25.05 -2.49 13.70
C TYR A 56 -25.03 -1.96 15.13
N GLN A 57 -26.19 -1.90 15.79
CA GLN A 57 -26.26 -1.49 17.20
C GLN A 57 -25.49 -2.47 18.09
N VAL A 58 -25.68 -3.78 17.91
CA VAL A 58 -24.95 -4.80 18.68
C VAL A 58 -23.44 -4.75 18.40
N MET A 59 -23.03 -4.48 17.18
CA MET A 59 -21.61 -4.30 16.84
C MET A 59 -21.01 -3.13 17.60
N LYS A 60 -21.73 -2.01 17.67
CA LYS A 60 -21.33 -0.83 18.42
C LYS A 60 -21.21 -1.12 19.92
N ASP A 61 -22.21 -1.80 20.50
CA ASP A 61 -22.26 -2.16 21.93
C ASP A 61 -21.12 -3.10 22.33
N LEU A 62 -20.72 -4.00 21.43
CA LEU A 62 -19.63 -4.95 21.63
C LEU A 62 -18.26 -4.39 21.22
N ASN A 63 -18.20 -3.16 20.72
CA ASN A 63 -17.01 -2.61 20.07
C ASN A 63 -16.41 -3.59 19.03
N TYR A 64 -17.29 -4.31 18.32
CA TYR A 64 -16.89 -5.28 17.31
C TYR A 64 -16.48 -4.57 16.03
N GLN A 65 -15.27 -4.82 15.60
CA GLN A 65 -14.79 -4.42 14.28
C GLN A 65 -14.64 -5.67 13.39
N PRO A 66 -15.21 -5.64 12.17
CA PRO A 66 -15.01 -6.73 11.22
C PRO A 66 -13.53 -6.99 10.99
N ASN A 67 -13.11 -8.23 11.10
CA ASN A 67 -11.73 -8.60 10.78
C ASN A 67 -11.52 -8.54 9.26
N GLU A 68 -10.86 -7.47 8.81
CA GLU A 68 -10.57 -7.24 7.38
C GLU A 68 -9.71 -8.37 6.79
N THR A 69 -8.80 -8.95 7.57
CA THR A 69 -8.00 -10.11 7.13
C THR A 69 -8.89 -11.34 6.86
N ALA A 70 -9.87 -11.62 7.74
CA ALA A 70 -10.83 -12.70 7.51
C ALA A 70 -11.74 -12.41 6.30
N ARG A 71 -12.09 -11.14 6.06
CA ARG A 71 -12.85 -10.72 4.88
C ARG A 71 -12.03 -10.85 3.59
N ALA A 72 -10.76 -10.45 3.61
CA ALA A 72 -9.83 -10.61 2.49
C ALA A 72 -9.63 -12.09 2.15
N LEU A 73 -9.50 -12.96 3.16
CA LEU A 73 -9.47 -14.42 3.00
C LEU A 73 -10.72 -14.95 2.30
N SER A 74 -11.91 -14.50 2.72
CA SER A 74 -13.19 -14.93 2.13
C SER A 74 -13.41 -14.40 0.71
N LYS A 75 -12.88 -13.21 0.39
CA LYS A 75 -13.03 -12.57 -0.93
C LYS A 75 -11.86 -12.84 -1.87
N GLN A 76 -10.80 -13.49 -1.41
CA GLN A 76 -9.53 -13.70 -2.10
C GLN A 76 -8.82 -12.42 -2.58
N LYS A 77 -9.29 -11.24 -2.16
CA LYS A 77 -8.71 -9.92 -2.48
C LYS A 77 -8.83 -9.00 -1.27
N SER A 78 -7.77 -8.29 -0.95
CA SER A 78 -7.79 -7.20 0.02
C SER A 78 -7.99 -5.85 -0.70
N ASN A 79 -8.45 -4.84 0.03
CA ASN A 79 -8.47 -3.46 -0.47
C ASN A 79 -7.15 -2.76 -0.09
N THR A 80 -6.02 -3.45 -0.25
CA THR A 80 -4.70 -2.94 0.11
C THR A 80 -3.80 -2.95 -1.12
N ILE A 81 -3.18 -1.83 -1.41
CA ILE A 81 -2.16 -1.68 -2.45
C ILE A 81 -0.80 -1.66 -1.77
N GLY A 82 0.10 -2.54 -2.19
CA GLY A 82 1.50 -2.49 -1.78
C GLY A 82 2.22 -1.37 -2.52
N VAL A 83 2.99 -0.56 -1.80
CA VAL A 83 3.88 0.46 -2.41
C VAL A 83 5.28 0.21 -1.91
N ILE A 84 6.20 -0.08 -2.82
CA ILE A 84 7.60 -0.38 -2.51
C ILE A 84 8.45 0.80 -2.99
N LEU A 85 9.07 1.51 -2.05
CA LEU A 85 9.92 2.68 -2.30
C LEU A 85 11.36 2.41 -1.88
N PRO A 86 12.35 3.02 -2.52
CA PRO A 86 13.74 2.94 -2.04
C PRO A 86 13.94 3.73 -0.74
N SER A 87 13.26 4.86 -0.57
CA SER A 87 13.37 5.73 0.61
C SER A 87 12.13 6.61 0.76
N VAL A 88 11.71 6.86 1.99
CA VAL A 88 10.66 7.84 2.32
C VAL A 88 11.23 9.23 2.58
N GLU A 89 12.54 9.36 2.77
CA GLU A 89 13.21 10.63 3.04
C GLU A 89 13.40 11.46 1.77
N HIS A 90 13.44 10.81 0.60
CA HIS A 90 13.60 11.51 -0.66
C HIS A 90 12.31 12.25 -1.03
N PRO A 91 12.36 13.59 -1.27
CA PRO A 91 11.16 14.41 -1.49
C PRO A 91 10.27 13.95 -2.65
N TYR A 92 10.86 13.39 -3.69
CA TYR A 92 10.14 12.83 -4.83
C TYR A 92 9.22 11.70 -4.39
N PHE A 93 9.78 10.66 -3.72
CA PHE A 93 9.00 9.49 -3.28
C PHE A 93 7.97 9.85 -2.21
N ALA A 94 8.30 10.80 -1.32
CA ALA A 94 7.33 11.32 -0.35
C ALA A 94 6.11 11.96 -1.04
N LYS A 95 6.32 12.75 -2.09
CA LYS A 95 5.24 13.35 -2.89
C LYS A 95 4.44 12.29 -3.65
N VAL A 96 5.11 11.33 -4.28
CA VAL A 96 4.47 10.20 -4.98
C VAL A 96 3.57 9.44 -4.01
N LEU A 97 4.11 9.02 -2.86
CA LEU A 97 3.35 8.28 -1.83
C LEU A 97 2.13 9.06 -1.36
N SER A 98 2.29 10.36 -1.07
CA SER A 98 1.18 11.21 -0.63
C SER A 98 0.06 11.32 -1.68
N ARG A 99 0.41 11.32 -2.97
CA ARG A 99 -0.57 11.36 -4.07
C ARG A 99 -1.25 10.02 -4.25
N LEU A 100 -0.47 8.93 -4.25
CA LEU A 100 -0.99 7.56 -4.33
C LEU A 100 -1.97 7.26 -3.20
N GLU A 101 -1.60 7.61 -1.96
CA GLU A 101 -2.46 7.41 -0.79
C GLU A 101 -3.81 8.11 -0.95
N ARG A 102 -3.80 9.39 -1.34
CA ARG A 102 -5.02 10.18 -1.53
C ARG A 102 -5.93 9.58 -2.59
N GLU A 103 -5.39 9.19 -3.74
CA GLU A 103 -6.19 8.61 -4.82
C GLU A 103 -6.68 7.20 -4.47
N ALA A 104 -5.84 6.39 -3.80
CA ALA A 104 -6.24 5.07 -3.29
C ALA A 104 -7.39 5.18 -2.28
N ALA A 105 -7.30 6.13 -1.33
CA ALA A 105 -8.34 6.36 -0.33
C ALA A 105 -9.69 6.74 -0.94
N LYS A 106 -9.72 7.57 -1.99
CA LYS A 106 -10.95 7.91 -2.73
C LYS A 106 -11.65 6.68 -3.32
N GLN A 107 -10.87 5.66 -3.70
CA GLN A 107 -11.37 4.40 -4.26
C GLN A 107 -11.58 3.32 -3.19
N GLY A 108 -11.45 3.65 -1.90
CA GLY A 108 -11.60 2.71 -0.79
C GLY A 108 -10.44 1.74 -0.60
N TYR A 109 -9.27 2.04 -1.17
CA TYR A 109 -8.04 1.29 -0.96
C TYR A 109 -7.20 1.90 0.17
N ARG A 110 -6.35 1.08 0.78
CA ARG A 110 -5.33 1.46 1.76
C ARG A 110 -3.96 1.18 1.17
N ILE A 111 -2.96 1.94 1.62
CA ILE A 111 -1.57 1.71 1.25
C ILE A 111 -0.89 0.86 2.33
N MET A 112 -0.15 -0.15 1.88
CA MET A 112 0.84 -0.86 2.66
C MET A 112 2.22 -0.47 2.14
N LEU A 113 2.96 0.28 2.94
CA LEU A 113 4.25 0.84 2.54
C LEU A 113 5.40 -0.08 2.93
N PHE A 114 6.30 -0.29 1.99
CA PHE A 114 7.57 -0.98 2.17
C PHE A 114 8.73 -0.10 1.73
N VAL A 115 9.86 -0.22 2.43
CA VAL A 115 11.10 0.50 2.10
C VAL A 115 12.21 -0.49 1.78
N SER A 116 12.59 -0.56 0.50
CA SER A 116 13.58 -1.52 0.00
C SER A 116 15.02 -1.09 0.28
N ARG A 117 15.29 0.23 0.39
CA ARG A 117 16.63 0.81 0.50
C ARG A 117 17.54 0.44 -0.68
N ASN A 118 16.98 0.25 -1.87
CA ASN A 118 17.68 -0.22 -3.07
C ASN A 118 18.44 -1.55 -2.85
N LYS A 119 17.90 -2.44 -1.99
CA LYS A 119 18.46 -3.76 -1.74
C LYS A 119 17.54 -4.81 -2.33
N GLU A 120 18.06 -5.62 -3.22
CA GLU A 120 17.34 -6.68 -3.91
C GLU A 120 16.64 -7.64 -2.94
N GLU A 121 17.37 -8.19 -1.97
CA GLU A 121 16.81 -9.08 -0.95
C GLU A 121 15.62 -8.48 -0.19
N ARG A 122 15.63 -7.17 0.04
CA ARG A 122 14.53 -6.49 0.71
C ARG A 122 13.32 -6.34 -0.18
N GLU A 123 13.53 -6.08 -1.46
CA GLU A 123 12.44 -6.04 -2.41
C GLU A 123 11.76 -7.40 -2.50
N GLU A 124 12.52 -8.50 -2.64
CA GLU A 124 11.96 -9.86 -2.61
C GLU A 124 11.08 -10.09 -1.38
N GLN A 125 11.62 -9.78 -0.20
CA GLN A 125 10.84 -9.87 1.03
C GLN A 125 9.57 -9.04 0.99
N CYS A 126 9.61 -7.83 0.44
CA CYS A 126 8.42 -6.97 0.28
C CYS A 126 7.40 -7.60 -0.65
N ILE A 127 7.82 -8.15 -1.79
CA ILE A 127 6.95 -8.85 -2.74
C ILE A 127 6.32 -10.08 -2.09
N ASP A 128 7.08 -10.88 -1.36
CA ASP A 128 6.55 -12.06 -0.66
C ASP A 128 5.54 -11.68 0.43
N MET A 129 5.78 -10.58 1.13
CA MET A 129 4.80 -10.01 2.06
C MET A 129 3.53 -9.54 1.34
N CYS A 130 3.65 -8.98 0.13
CA CYS A 130 2.50 -8.63 -0.70
C CYS A 130 1.73 -9.88 -1.17
N LYS A 131 2.43 -10.94 -1.58
CA LYS A 131 1.81 -12.24 -1.95
C LYS A 131 1.03 -12.82 -0.77
N SER A 132 1.68 -12.91 0.39
CA SER A 132 1.05 -13.45 1.62
C SER A 132 -0.10 -12.58 2.11
N GLY A 133 0.03 -11.25 2.01
CA GLY A 133 -0.98 -10.27 2.38
C GLY A 133 -2.14 -10.15 1.39
N ARG A 134 -2.09 -10.88 0.26
CA ARG A 134 -3.10 -10.85 -0.82
C ARG A 134 -3.48 -9.45 -1.24
N VAL A 135 -2.48 -8.60 -1.49
CA VAL A 135 -2.71 -7.22 -1.93
C VAL A 135 -3.48 -7.17 -3.24
N ALA A 136 -4.20 -6.08 -3.48
CA ALA A 136 -4.96 -5.85 -4.70
C ALA A 136 -4.05 -5.55 -5.91
N GLY A 137 -2.86 -5.02 -5.64
CA GLY A 137 -1.84 -4.69 -6.61
C GLY A 137 -0.62 -4.10 -5.93
N VAL A 138 0.45 -3.92 -6.68
CA VAL A 138 1.72 -3.34 -6.19
C VAL A 138 2.16 -2.20 -7.10
N VAL A 139 2.63 -1.11 -6.50
CA VAL A 139 3.38 -0.05 -7.16
C VAL A 139 4.83 -0.14 -6.70
N LEU A 140 5.73 -0.42 -7.64
CA LEU A 140 7.15 -0.58 -7.41
C LEU A 140 7.90 0.66 -7.92
N CYS A 141 8.56 1.39 -7.01
CA CYS A 141 9.30 2.61 -7.31
C CYS A 141 10.82 2.43 -7.12
N SER A 142 11.28 1.20 -7.01
CA SER A 142 12.69 0.87 -6.85
C SER A 142 13.20 0.07 -8.05
N GLY A 143 14.49 0.13 -8.32
CA GLY A 143 15.07 -0.36 -9.56
C GLY A 143 16.09 -1.49 -9.40
N SER A 144 16.03 -2.30 -8.33
CA SER A 144 17.11 -3.25 -8.01
C SER A 144 16.92 -4.64 -8.61
N PHE A 145 15.77 -4.96 -9.20
CA PHE A 145 15.46 -6.31 -9.66
C PHE A 145 15.61 -6.56 -11.15
N GLU A 146 15.94 -7.79 -11.50
CA GLU A 146 15.76 -8.37 -12.80
C GLU A 146 14.28 -8.75 -13.04
N THR A 147 13.82 -8.64 -14.26
CA THR A 147 12.42 -8.79 -14.68
C THR A 147 11.84 -10.17 -14.40
N GLU A 148 12.69 -11.20 -14.45
CA GLU A 148 12.31 -12.62 -14.30
C GLU A 148 11.68 -12.94 -12.93
N LYS A 149 12.01 -12.14 -11.90
CA LYS A 149 11.50 -12.37 -10.54
C LYS A 149 10.04 -11.95 -10.32
N PHE A 150 9.44 -11.27 -11.30
CA PHE A 150 8.04 -10.85 -11.25
C PHE A 150 7.10 -11.78 -12.00
N GLU A 151 7.63 -12.83 -12.58
CA GLU A 151 6.80 -13.85 -13.22
C GLU A 151 5.90 -14.57 -12.21
N GLY A 152 4.69 -14.91 -12.62
CA GLY A 152 3.74 -15.65 -11.78
C GLY A 152 3.14 -14.87 -10.60
N LEU A 153 3.20 -13.52 -10.60
CA LEU A 153 2.48 -12.71 -9.62
C LEU A 153 0.97 -12.89 -9.80
N ASN A 154 0.27 -13.08 -8.69
CA ASN A 154 -1.19 -13.22 -8.65
C ASN A 154 -1.93 -11.88 -8.46
N PHE A 155 -1.23 -10.78 -8.64
CA PHE A 155 -1.74 -9.41 -8.56
C PHE A 155 -1.07 -8.53 -9.63
N PRO A 156 -1.71 -7.44 -10.08
CA PRO A 156 -1.12 -6.49 -11.01
C PRO A 156 0.06 -5.74 -10.36
N LEU A 157 1.13 -5.57 -11.16
CA LEU A 157 2.30 -4.80 -10.82
C LEU A 157 2.40 -3.59 -11.75
N ILE A 158 2.65 -2.42 -11.18
CA ILE A 158 2.98 -1.19 -11.90
C ILE A 158 4.35 -0.73 -11.43
N THR A 159 5.23 -0.43 -12.36
CA THR A 159 6.53 0.18 -12.06
C THR A 159 6.48 1.69 -12.28
N LEU A 160 7.29 2.43 -11.51
CA LEU A 160 7.46 3.87 -11.65
C LEU A 160 8.92 4.18 -11.89
N GLU A 161 9.21 4.94 -12.98
CA GLU A 161 10.57 5.30 -13.44
C GLU A 161 11.47 4.06 -13.68
N ARG A 162 10.87 2.99 -14.15
CA ARG A 162 11.57 1.77 -14.51
C ARG A 162 10.91 1.11 -15.70
N SER A 163 11.66 0.97 -16.80
CA SER A 163 11.30 0.09 -17.91
C SER A 163 11.45 -1.35 -17.48
N MET A 164 10.45 -2.15 -17.78
CA MET A 164 10.48 -3.61 -17.62
C MET A 164 10.05 -4.21 -18.94
N ASP A 165 10.60 -5.38 -19.26
CA ASP A 165 10.25 -6.13 -20.44
C ASP A 165 8.76 -6.53 -20.48
N GLU A 166 8.32 -7.17 -21.54
CA GLU A 166 6.92 -7.47 -21.85
C GLU A 166 6.11 -8.01 -20.66
N GLY A 167 4.91 -7.45 -20.46
CA GLY A 167 3.92 -7.94 -19.49
C GLY A 167 3.74 -7.09 -18.22
N THR A 168 4.58 -6.07 -18.00
CA THR A 168 4.45 -5.16 -16.85
C THR A 168 4.12 -3.75 -17.31
N SER A 169 3.18 -3.09 -16.65
CA SER A 169 2.84 -1.70 -16.92
C SER A 169 3.82 -0.77 -16.21
N GLY A 170 4.60 0.00 -16.97
CA GLY A 170 5.51 1.04 -16.45
C GLY A 170 4.92 2.44 -16.63
N ILE A 171 5.23 3.32 -15.70
CA ILE A 171 5.00 4.76 -15.80
C ILE A 171 6.36 5.43 -15.74
N GLU A 172 6.75 6.09 -16.82
CA GLU A 172 8.05 6.73 -16.96
C GLU A 172 7.89 8.18 -17.43
N CYS A 173 8.79 9.06 -17.00
CA CYS A 173 8.92 10.38 -17.59
C CYS A 173 9.70 10.30 -18.90
N ASP A 174 9.43 11.21 -19.85
CA ASP A 174 10.29 11.38 -21.03
C ASP A 174 11.59 12.07 -20.61
N ASN A 175 12.49 11.30 -20.01
CA ASN A 175 13.77 11.78 -19.49
C ASN A 175 14.71 12.25 -20.60
N TYR A 176 14.60 11.67 -21.82
CA TYR A 176 15.36 12.09 -22.97
C TYR A 176 14.95 13.51 -23.40
N GLN A 177 13.66 13.73 -23.61
CA GLN A 177 13.14 15.04 -23.96
C GLN A 177 13.42 16.09 -22.86
N GLY A 178 13.32 15.69 -21.59
CA GLY A 178 13.72 16.53 -20.45
C GLY A 178 15.18 16.97 -20.51
N GLY A 179 16.09 16.06 -20.88
CA GLY A 179 17.51 16.34 -21.09
C GLY A 179 17.76 17.29 -22.26
N VAL A 180 17.06 17.07 -23.39
CA VAL A 180 17.12 17.95 -24.57
C VAL A 180 16.70 19.37 -24.16
N MET A 181 15.51 19.53 -23.57
CA MET A 181 15.00 20.86 -23.16
C MET A 181 15.93 21.58 -22.19
N ALA A 182 16.50 20.88 -21.21
CA ALA A 182 17.45 21.46 -20.28
C ALA A 182 18.73 21.96 -20.97
N THR A 183 19.25 21.16 -21.93
CA THR A 183 20.44 21.50 -22.68
C THR A 183 20.18 22.69 -23.61
N GLU A 184 19.07 22.68 -24.34
CA GLU A 184 18.66 23.79 -25.22
C GLU A 184 18.53 25.10 -24.44
N LEU A 185 17.90 25.10 -23.27
CA LEU A 185 17.77 26.26 -22.42
C LEU A 185 19.13 26.82 -21.99
N LEU A 186 20.09 25.97 -21.66
CA LEU A 186 21.44 26.41 -21.30
C LEU A 186 22.16 27.06 -22.49
N LEU A 187 22.03 26.47 -23.68
CA LEU A 187 22.61 27.02 -24.92
C LEU A 187 21.99 28.40 -25.29
N GLU A 188 20.66 28.49 -25.19
CA GLU A 188 19.94 29.77 -25.40
C GLU A 188 20.39 30.89 -24.43
N LYS A 189 20.76 30.50 -23.18
CA LYS A 189 21.34 31.43 -22.19
C LYS A 189 22.81 31.76 -22.42
N GLY A 190 23.41 31.28 -23.52
CA GLY A 190 24.79 31.56 -23.90
C GLY A 190 25.81 30.69 -23.18
N CYS A 191 25.43 29.59 -22.58
CA CYS A 191 26.35 28.66 -21.96
C CYS A 191 27.02 27.80 -23.04
N HIS A 192 28.33 27.96 -23.24
CA HIS A 192 29.09 27.19 -24.25
C HIS A 192 29.91 26.03 -23.66
N LYS A 193 30.01 25.95 -22.32
CA LYS A 193 30.70 24.88 -21.63
C LYS A 193 29.72 24.25 -20.66
N LEU A 194 29.26 23.05 -20.99
CA LEU A 194 28.27 22.30 -20.21
C LEU A 194 28.94 21.17 -19.47
N MET A 195 28.48 20.90 -18.24
CA MET A 195 28.89 19.76 -17.44
C MET A 195 27.66 19.00 -17.01
N TYR A 196 27.70 17.71 -17.16
CA TYR A 196 26.67 16.78 -16.65
C TYR A 196 27.20 16.04 -15.41
N ILE A 197 26.43 16.09 -14.31
CA ILE A 197 26.71 15.33 -13.10
C ILE A 197 25.60 14.30 -12.98
N GLY A 198 25.92 13.04 -13.26
CA GLY A 198 24.99 11.92 -13.21
C GLY A 198 25.21 11.04 -11.99
N GLY A 199 24.25 10.15 -11.75
CA GLY A 199 24.40 9.03 -10.84
C GLY A 199 25.37 7.97 -11.39
N PRO A 200 25.69 6.92 -10.58
CA PRO A 200 26.43 5.78 -11.09
C PRO A 200 25.67 5.17 -12.27
N SER A 201 26.41 4.90 -13.38
CA SER A 201 25.86 4.21 -14.54
C SER A 201 25.26 2.88 -14.07
N ALA A 202 23.97 2.67 -14.26
CA ALA A 202 23.41 1.32 -14.24
C ALA A 202 24.12 0.54 -15.36
N ARG A 203 24.87 -0.49 -14.98
CA ARG A 203 25.43 -1.46 -15.93
C ARG A 203 24.39 -2.48 -16.28
#